data_940e83bde4a14b734b6c6f347ae38e19
#
_entry.id   940e83bde4a14b734b6c6f347ae38e19
#
_cell.length_a   1.000
_cell.length_b   1.000
_cell.length_c   1.000
_cell.angle_alpha   90.00
_cell.angle_beta   90.00
_cell.angle_gamma   90.00
#
_symmetry.space_group_name_H-M   'P 1'
#
loop_
_entity.id
_entity.type
_entity.pdbx_description
1 polymer ?
#
loop_
_entity_poly.entity_id
_entity_poly.type
_entity_poly.pdbx_seq_one_letter_code
_entity_poly.pdbx_strand_id
1 'polypeptide(L)'
;MIYYCENCKMLSHESVCDYCGRKKLSPVKDDDLCFMVELENFYAAIFEEALKSIGVPVFSLPSGLSLYNWANSHKKIYVPYNIMEKANDTYKILFDKPEKAE
;
A
#
# COMPACT_ATOMS: atom_id res chain seq x y z
N MET A 1 15.94 12.19 3.99
CA MET A 1 15.82 10.86 4.57
C MET A 1 14.37 10.53 4.80
N ILE A 2 13.98 9.29 4.62
CA ILE A 2 12.61 8.87 4.81
C ILE A 2 12.49 8.02 6.05
N TYR A 3 11.50 8.32 6.88
CA TYR A 3 11.26 7.62 8.12
C TYR A 3 10.03 6.74 8.00
N TYR A 4 9.95 5.75 8.84
CA TYR A 4 8.89 4.75 8.78
C TYR A 4 8.19 4.64 10.14
N CYS A 5 6.86 4.69 10.12
CA CYS A 5 6.05 4.49 11.32
C CYS A 5 5.52 3.05 11.32
N GLU A 6 6.01 2.25 12.25
CA GLU A 6 5.57 0.86 12.33
C GLU A 6 4.10 0.75 12.67
N ASN A 7 3.60 1.72 13.42
CA ASN A 7 2.21 1.68 13.84
C ASN A 7 1.26 1.88 12.68
N CYS A 8 1.55 2.83 11.81
CA CYS A 8 0.70 3.13 10.66
C CYS A 8 1.19 2.51 9.38
N LYS A 9 2.40 2.00 9.37
CA LYS A 9 3.07 1.47 8.17
C LYS A 9 3.13 2.51 7.07
N MET A 10 3.36 3.75 7.48
CA MET A 10 3.40 4.88 6.55
C MET A 10 4.77 5.50 6.56
N LEU A 11 5.10 6.15 5.46
CA LEU A 11 6.38 6.85 5.34
C LEU A 11 6.19 8.32 5.71
N SER A 12 7.24 8.91 6.24
CA SER A 12 7.23 10.31 6.62
C SER A 12 8.55 10.94 6.27
N HIS A 13 8.53 12.24 5.97
CA HIS A 13 9.76 12.96 5.68
C HIS A 13 10.41 13.45 6.94
N GLU A 14 9.74 13.35 8.07
CA GLU A 14 10.26 13.77 9.35
C GLU A 14 10.17 12.62 10.34
N SER A 15 10.84 12.78 11.47
CA SER A 15 10.85 11.72 12.47
C SER A 15 9.55 11.64 13.28
N VAL A 16 8.52 12.35 12.83
CA VAL A 16 7.21 12.34 13.47
C VAL A 16 6.18 11.86 12.44
N CYS A 17 5.34 10.94 12.86
CA CYS A 17 4.31 10.43 11.96
C CYS A 17 3.17 11.42 11.84
N ASP A 18 2.81 11.77 10.61
CA ASP A 18 1.74 12.73 10.37
C ASP A 18 0.37 12.17 10.70
N TYR A 19 0.24 10.87 10.80
CA TYR A 19 -1.06 10.24 11.03
C TYR A 19 -1.36 9.95 12.48
N CYS A 20 -0.41 9.40 13.21
CA CYS A 20 -0.65 9.06 14.61
C CYS A 20 0.16 9.91 15.57
N GLY A 21 1.02 10.77 15.08
CA GLY A 21 1.80 11.67 15.93
C GLY A 21 2.96 11.02 16.65
N ARG A 22 3.26 9.76 16.32
CA ARG A 22 4.35 9.07 16.96
C ARG A 22 5.68 9.76 16.65
N LYS A 23 6.50 9.92 17.67
CA LYS A 23 7.77 10.61 17.52
C LYS A 23 8.93 9.63 17.49
N LYS A 24 10.09 10.13 17.08
CA LYS A 24 11.30 9.34 17.04
C LYS A 24 11.19 8.14 16.12
N LEU A 25 10.66 8.38 14.94
CA LEU A 25 10.58 7.33 13.93
C LEU A 25 11.99 6.96 13.48
N SER A 26 12.14 5.70 13.06
CA SER A 26 13.42 5.24 12.54
C SER A 26 13.44 5.38 11.03
N PRO A 27 14.62 5.46 10.42
CA PRO A 27 14.71 5.45 8.96
C PRO A 27 14.08 4.17 8.41
N VAL A 28 13.47 4.29 7.24
CA VAL A 28 12.80 3.15 6.62
C VAL A 28 13.86 2.13 6.18
N LYS A 29 13.50 0.85 6.30
CA LYS A 29 14.37 -0.24 5.85
C LYS A 29 13.78 -0.87 4.60
N ASP A 30 14.61 -1.58 3.88
CA ASP A 30 14.20 -2.18 2.61
C ASP A 30 13.03 -3.12 2.75
N ASP A 31 12.97 -3.88 3.83
CA ASP A 31 11.91 -4.87 4.01
C ASP A 31 10.74 -4.38 4.86
N ASP A 32 10.70 -3.10 5.20
CA ASP A 32 9.56 -2.58 5.94
C ASP A 32 8.34 -2.59 5.06
N LEU A 33 7.24 -3.12 5.59
CA LEU A 33 5.98 -3.13 4.86
C LEU A 33 5.35 -1.75 4.90
N CYS A 34 5.14 -1.18 3.73
CA CYS A 34 4.61 0.17 3.63
C CYS A 34 3.24 0.16 2.97
N PHE A 35 2.37 1.01 3.47
CA PHE A 35 1.05 1.17 2.88
C PHE A 35 1.19 1.67 1.45
N MET A 36 0.49 1.04 0.55
CA MET A 36 0.53 1.44 -0.84
C MET A 36 -0.78 2.04 -1.31
N VAL A 37 -1.87 1.31 -1.15
CA VAL A 37 -3.15 1.76 -1.67
C VAL A 37 -4.28 0.99 -1.00
N GLU A 38 -5.46 1.60 -0.96
CA GLU A 38 -6.66 0.94 -0.46
C GLU A 38 -7.59 0.76 -1.65
N LEU A 39 -8.03 -0.47 -1.88
CA LEU A 39 -8.87 -0.81 -3.02
C LEU A 39 -10.06 -1.64 -2.58
N GLU A 40 -11.13 -1.59 -3.36
CA GLU A 40 -12.27 -2.48 -3.15
C GLU A 40 -11.80 -3.91 -3.29
N ASN A 41 -12.49 -4.82 -2.62
CA ASN A 41 -12.08 -6.23 -2.61
C ASN A 41 -11.81 -6.79 -3.99
N PHE A 42 -12.68 -6.49 -4.95
CA PHE A 42 -12.52 -7.01 -6.29
C PHE A 42 -11.21 -6.53 -6.93
N TYR A 43 -10.96 -5.23 -6.85
CA TYR A 43 -9.74 -4.67 -7.44
C TYR A 43 -8.50 -5.06 -6.64
N ALA A 44 -8.65 -5.21 -5.34
CA ALA A 44 -7.54 -5.65 -4.51
C ALA A 44 -7.09 -7.05 -4.92
N ALA A 45 -8.04 -7.93 -5.20
CA ALA A 45 -7.71 -9.28 -5.63
C ALA A 45 -6.94 -9.27 -6.94
N ILE A 46 -7.36 -8.43 -7.88
CA ILE A 46 -6.68 -8.31 -9.17
C ILE A 46 -5.25 -7.82 -8.96
N PHE A 47 -5.08 -6.80 -8.12
CA PHE A 47 -3.77 -6.23 -7.88
C PHE A 47 -2.86 -7.23 -7.18
N GLU A 48 -3.39 -7.93 -6.18
CA GLU A 48 -2.61 -8.93 -5.47
C GLU A 48 -2.13 -10.03 -6.41
N GLU A 49 -3.01 -10.48 -7.28
CA GLU A 49 -2.66 -11.52 -8.22
C GLU A 49 -1.56 -11.05 -9.17
N ALA A 50 -1.68 -9.82 -9.66
CA ALA A 50 -0.68 -9.26 -10.56
C ALA A 50 0.67 -9.16 -9.87
N LEU A 51 0.70 -8.71 -8.62
CA LEU A 51 1.94 -8.59 -7.88
C LEU A 51 2.57 -9.94 -7.64
N LYS A 52 1.76 -10.94 -7.30
CA LYS A 52 2.29 -12.27 -7.07
C LYS A 52 2.89 -12.85 -8.34
N SER A 53 2.29 -12.56 -9.48
CA SER A 53 2.77 -13.11 -10.74
C SER A 53 4.14 -12.57 -11.13
N ILE A 54 4.53 -11.41 -10.62
CA ILE A 54 5.85 -10.86 -10.90
C ILE A 54 6.79 -11.00 -9.70
N GLY A 55 6.39 -11.81 -8.73
CA GLY A 55 7.27 -12.13 -7.62
C GLY A 55 7.35 -11.07 -6.53
N VAL A 56 6.36 -10.17 -6.45
CA VAL A 56 6.35 -9.13 -5.42
C VAL A 56 5.52 -9.62 -4.26
N PRO A 57 6.09 -9.72 -3.06
CA PRO A 57 5.30 -10.08 -1.90
C PRO A 57 4.29 -8.98 -1.61
N VAL A 58 3.08 -9.35 -1.27
CA VAL A 58 2.02 -8.41 -0.98
C VAL A 58 1.31 -8.85 0.29
N PHE A 59 0.94 -7.87 1.10
CA PHE A 59 0.25 -8.12 2.33
C PHE A 59 -0.97 -7.23 2.37
N SER A 60 -2.14 -7.79 2.64
CA SER A 60 -3.36 -6.99 2.64
C SER A 60 -4.13 -7.17 3.94
N LEU A 61 -4.77 -6.10 4.37
CA LEU A 61 -5.60 -6.10 5.56
C LEU A 61 -6.96 -5.57 5.19
N PRO A 62 -8.02 -6.17 5.74
CA PRO A 62 -9.35 -5.63 5.49
C PRO A 62 -9.48 -4.27 6.13
N SER A 63 -10.25 -3.42 5.51
CA SER A 63 -10.52 -2.11 6.06
C SER A 63 -11.99 -1.81 5.89
N GLY A 64 -12.47 -0.83 6.62
CA GLY A 64 -13.86 -0.46 6.49
C GLY A 64 -14.80 -1.56 6.94
N LEU A 65 -14.58 -2.08 8.13
CA LEU A 65 -15.37 -3.15 8.64
C LEU A 65 -16.83 -2.92 8.55
N SER A 66 -17.54 -3.75 7.88
CA SER A 66 -18.98 -3.73 7.85
C SER A 66 -19.47 -5.13 7.66
N LEU A 67 -20.18 -5.63 8.65
CA LEU A 67 -20.74 -6.96 8.57
C LEU A 67 -21.80 -7.06 7.51
N TYR A 68 -22.40 -5.94 7.18
CA TYR A 68 -23.51 -5.94 6.24
C TYR A 68 -23.10 -5.66 4.82
N ASN A 69 -21.94 -5.04 4.63
CA ASN A 69 -21.51 -4.65 3.30
C ASN A 69 -20.16 -5.24 2.96
N TRP A 70 -19.94 -6.48 3.34
CA TRP A 70 -18.65 -7.08 3.07
C TRP A 70 -18.31 -7.05 1.58
N ALA A 71 -19.31 -7.06 0.73
CA ALA A 71 -19.08 -7.03 -0.71
C ALA A 71 -18.50 -5.68 -1.14
N ASN A 72 -18.73 -4.64 -0.35
CA ASN A 72 -18.21 -3.32 -0.66
C ASN A 72 -17.03 -2.95 0.23
N SER A 73 -16.52 -3.91 0.98
CA SER A 73 -15.41 -3.58 1.84
C SER A 73 -14.14 -3.42 1.02
N HIS A 74 -13.16 -2.80 1.64
CA HIS A 74 -11.91 -2.48 0.99
C HIS A 74 -10.77 -3.22 1.68
N LYS A 75 -9.65 -3.30 1.01
CA LYS A 75 -8.44 -3.84 1.59
C LYS A 75 -7.33 -2.84 1.43
N LYS A 76 -6.51 -2.72 2.47
CA LYS A 76 -5.31 -1.91 2.41
C LYS A 76 -4.16 -2.80 1.98
N ILE A 77 -3.46 -2.38 0.96
CA ILE A 77 -2.39 -3.17 0.36
C ILE A 77 -1.05 -2.63 0.84
N TYR A 78 -0.19 -3.53 1.31
CA TYR A 78 1.13 -3.18 1.79
C TYR A 78 2.18 -3.97 1.03
N VAL A 79 3.29 -3.33 0.72
CA VAL A 79 4.41 -4.01 0.05
C VAL A 79 5.71 -3.56 0.70
N PRO A 80 6.78 -4.37 0.59
CA PRO A 80 8.07 -3.96 1.14
C PRO A 80 8.58 -2.69 0.46
N TYR A 81 9.26 -1.87 1.24
CA TYR A 81 9.72 -0.59 0.75
C TYR A 81 10.58 -0.70 -0.50
N ASN A 82 11.48 -1.67 -0.53
CA ASN A 82 12.44 -1.76 -1.63
C ASN A 82 11.83 -2.14 -2.96
N ILE A 83 10.57 -2.57 -2.98
CA ILE A 83 9.91 -2.91 -4.24
C ILE A 83 8.63 -2.11 -4.44
N MET A 84 8.47 -1.02 -3.70
CA MET A 84 7.29 -0.16 -3.87
C MET A 84 7.22 0.43 -5.27
N GLU A 85 8.36 0.76 -5.83
CA GLU A 85 8.38 1.35 -7.17
C GLU A 85 7.83 0.36 -8.18
N LYS A 86 8.25 -0.90 -8.08
CA LYS A 86 7.77 -1.93 -8.98
C LYS A 86 6.28 -2.17 -8.79
N ALA A 87 5.83 -2.18 -7.53
CA ALA A 87 4.41 -2.35 -7.24
C ALA A 87 3.61 -1.17 -7.78
N ASN A 88 4.15 0.04 -7.67
CA ASN A 88 3.48 1.21 -8.18
C ASN A 88 3.37 1.18 -9.71
N ASP A 89 4.40 0.69 -10.38
CA ASP A 89 4.34 0.54 -11.83
C ASP A 89 3.26 -0.45 -12.23
N THR A 90 3.14 -1.54 -11.49
CA THR A 90 2.10 -2.52 -11.76
C THR A 90 0.71 -1.91 -11.54
N TYR A 91 0.57 -1.11 -10.49
CA TYR A 91 -0.70 -0.45 -10.23
C TYR A 91 -1.08 0.47 -11.39
N LYS A 92 -0.13 1.21 -11.92
CA LYS A 92 -0.40 2.11 -13.04
C LYS A 92 -0.81 1.34 -14.28
N ILE A 93 -0.18 0.21 -14.53
CA ILE A 93 -0.53 -0.59 -15.70
C ILE A 93 -1.97 -1.09 -15.59
N LEU A 94 -2.39 -1.45 -14.39
CA LEU A 94 -3.72 -2.02 -14.21
C LEU A 94 -4.82 -0.97 -14.14
N PHE A 95 -4.55 0.17 -13.50
CA PHE A 95 -5.62 1.08 -13.16
C PHE A 95 -5.51 2.47 -13.75
N ASP A 96 -4.30 2.95 -14.04
CA ASP A 96 -4.18 4.25 -14.68
C ASP A 96 -4.47 4.11 -16.13
N LYS A 97 -5.28 4.99 -16.65
CA LYS A 97 -5.57 4.96 -18.06
C LYS A 97 -4.64 5.89 -18.77
N PRO A 98 -4.00 5.39 -19.80
CA PRO A 98 -3.07 6.26 -20.53
C PRO A 98 -3.78 7.26 -21.34
N GLU A 99 -5.01 7.29 -21.23
CA GLU A 99 -5.71 8.11 -22.02
C GLU A 99 -5.45 9.46 -21.87
N LYS A 100 -4.96 9.73 -20.99
CA LYS A 100 -4.80 10.92 -20.91
C LYS A 100 -4.23 11.36 -21.93
N ALA A 101 -3.96 10.70 -22.44
CA ALA A 101 -3.40 11.22 -23.45
C ALA A 101 -4.26 11.81 -24.36
N GLU A 102 -4.68 11.87 -24.23
CA GLU A 102 -5.26 12.25 -24.81
C GLU A 102 -5.25 12.80 -25.11
#